data_e6e6f98d6f2da296e2bd8a6bc1dd601e
#
_entry.id   e6e6f98d6f2da296e2bd8a6bc1dd601e
#
_cell.length_a   1.000
_cell.length_b   1.000
_cell.length_c   1.000
_cell.angle_alpha   90.00
_cell.angle_beta   90.00
_cell.angle_gamma   90.00
#
_symmetry.space_group_name_H-M   'P 1'
#
loop_
_entity.id
_entity.type
_entity.pdbx_description
1 polymer ?
#
loop_
_entity_poly.entity_id
_entity_poly.type
_entity_poly.pdbx_seq_one_letter_code
_entity_poly.pdbx_strand_id
1 'polypeptide(L)'
;MTDAANQSGKVSRFGLVVVVVCGLLWTTIGFRGGPLHADEAVQWSLARELSAGTPYSAYQDKFHGPTLATALLVSAKLTGTAPMEMSEHYLRSVVSVFVGLMAAAALVLPGVAKAPRYATAAFIVLTGGCTPFGYYYVQEMLLTAGFVWGVALWMRAEGTSATSRWRILSGVAFGFALACKVTAAAYLVFFLVALLLLRCFVPDRRWLRFGFGLVASWALFQSVGFTDLPGLKTWWLQLARALGVASGRSEDTLLAVSLAPWGWAAAWLTVFALARSGFTRAAWRSRHEADLPCLVAGLVFLFHLALPYKTPWLLLPVFSLPLALALPYLIAGRTARAFLLSPALAAVGLLAHRSLAAHSPTSAEVTVFQSQVARLAKAYGDKFYVAVEGGHYWPLPYYLRGHPVGFGEFPQAARAPLRLVPAMDASEPVVPGYVVTSLTLREGGDRYWVLVAKGYESVFVNVK
;
A
#
# COMPACT_ATOMS: atom_id res chain seq x y z
N MET A 1 -30.90 -29.12 -15.30
CA MET A 1 -30.04 -28.18 -14.52
C MET A 1 -28.54 -28.31 -14.84
N THR A 2 -28.15 -28.90 -15.96
CA THR A 2 -26.75 -29.23 -16.33
C THR A 2 -26.10 -28.21 -17.27
N ASP A 3 -26.84 -27.29 -17.90
CA ASP A 3 -26.26 -26.35 -18.87
C ASP A 3 -25.72 -25.05 -18.30
N ALA A 4 -26.10 -24.66 -17.09
CA ALA A 4 -25.60 -23.44 -16.47
C ALA A 4 -24.12 -23.56 -15.94
N ALA A 5 -23.66 -24.78 -15.70
CA ALA A 5 -22.29 -25.02 -15.20
C ALA A 5 -21.21 -24.89 -16.30
N ASN A 6 -21.59 -24.98 -17.56
CA ASN A 6 -20.64 -24.99 -18.67
C ASN A 6 -20.38 -23.59 -19.27
N GLN A 7 -21.10 -22.57 -18.80
CA GLN A 7 -20.86 -21.16 -19.16
C GLN A 7 -19.80 -20.48 -18.28
N SER A 8 -18.82 -21.20 -17.75
CA SER A 8 -17.60 -20.57 -17.18
C SER A 8 -16.81 -19.92 -18.34
N GLY A 9 -17.38 -18.84 -18.86
CA GLY A 9 -16.83 -18.11 -19.98
C GLY A 9 -15.37 -17.80 -19.73
N LYS A 10 -14.49 -18.22 -20.65
CA LYS A 10 -13.09 -17.84 -20.69
C LYS A 10 -13.02 -16.34 -20.38
N VAL A 11 -12.25 -15.96 -19.37
CA VAL A 11 -11.97 -14.55 -19.11
C VAL A 11 -11.41 -13.98 -20.40
N SER A 12 -12.12 -13.03 -20.99
CA SER A 12 -11.65 -12.39 -22.20
C SER A 12 -10.33 -11.69 -21.85
N ARG A 13 -9.25 -12.04 -22.53
CA ARG A 13 -7.96 -11.33 -22.39
C ARG A 13 -8.15 -9.83 -22.60
N PHE A 14 -9.07 -9.46 -23.47
CA PHE A 14 -9.49 -8.09 -23.71
C PHE A 14 -10.12 -7.45 -22.45
N GLY A 15 -11.03 -8.13 -21.74
CA GLY A 15 -11.64 -7.61 -20.53
C GLY A 15 -10.61 -7.38 -19.40
N LEU A 16 -9.61 -8.26 -19.29
CA LEU A 16 -8.51 -8.09 -18.34
C LEU A 16 -7.68 -6.83 -18.66
N VAL A 17 -7.31 -6.67 -19.95
CA VAL A 17 -6.55 -5.50 -20.41
C VAL A 17 -7.35 -4.22 -20.20
N VAL A 18 -8.65 -4.20 -20.53
CA VAL A 18 -9.51 -3.03 -20.34
C VAL A 18 -9.56 -2.61 -18.88
N VAL A 19 -9.74 -3.55 -17.92
CA VAL A 19 -9.80 -3.22 -16.48
C VAL A 19 -8.47 -2.65 -15.99
N VAL A 20 -7.34 -3.23 -16.41
CA VAL A 20 -6.01 -2.72 -16.04
C VAL A 20 -5.77 -1.33 -16.65
N VAL A 21 -6.08 -1.15 -17.94
CA VAL A 21 -5.92 0.14 -18.65
C VAL A 21 -6.85 1.21 -18.06
N CYS A 22 -8.13 0.88 -17.77
CA CYS A 22 -9.04 1.82 -17.12
C CYS A 22 -8.54 2.18 -15.70
N GLY A 23 -7.98 1.22 -14.95
CA GLY A 23 -7.33 1.47 -13.67
C GLY A 23 -6.19 2.49 -13.81
N LEU A 24 -5.29 2.26 -14.75
CA LEU A 24 -4.19 3.18 -15.04
C LEU A 24 -4.67 4.56 -15.47
N LEU A 25 -5.64 4.65 -16.39
CA LEU A 25 -6.19 5.93 -16.86
C LEU A 25 -6.90 6.68 -15.73
N TRP A 26 -7.70 6.00 -14.91
CA TRP A 26 -8.41 6.62 -13.79
C TRP A 26 -7.44 7.26 -12.80
N THR A 27 -6.33 6.59 -12.51
CA THR A 27 -5.31 7.10 -11.58
C THR A 27 -4.51 8.24 -12.15
N THR A 28 -4.27 8.24 -13.46
CA THR A 28 -3.59 9.36 -14.13
C THR A 28 -4.45 10.62 -14.21
N ILE A 29 -5.77 10.47 -14.30
CA ILE A 29 -6.72 11.60 -14.48
C ILE A 29 -7.24 12.11 -13.13
N GLY A 30 -7.50 11.23 -12.17
CA GLY A 30 -8.30 11.52 -10.96
C GLY A 30 -7.50 11.82 -9.70
N PHE A 31 -6.27 11.37 -9.58
CA PHE A 31 -5.51 11.47 -8.35
C PHE A 31 -4.43 12.56 -8.41
N ARG A 32 -4.84 13.81 -8.23
CA ARG A 32 -3.92 14.88 -7.83
C ARG A 32 -3.70 14.76 -6.31
N GLY A 33 -2.92 13.77 -5.91
CA GLY A 33 -2.51 13.65 -4.51
C GLY A 33 -1.62 14.82 -4.11
N GLY A 34 -1.76 15.26 -2.86
CA GLY A 34 -0.83 16.19 -2.23
C GLY A 34 0.60 15.63 -2.17
N PRO A 35 1.49 16.29 -1.45
CA PRO A 35 2.88 15.84 -1.26
C PRO A 35 2.95 14.41 -0.76
N LEU A 36 4.09 13.72 -1.01
CA LEU A 36 4.32 12.34 -0.54
C LEU A 36 4.22 12.26 0.99
N HIS A 37 3.54 11.23 1.46
CA HIS A 37 3.64 10.83 2.86
C HIS A 37 5.08 10.37 3.19
N ALA A 38 5.46 10.45 4.47
CA ALA A 38 6.78 10.01 4.93
C ALA A 38 7.14 8.59 4.46
N ASP A 39 6.20 7.65 4.61
CA ASP A 39 6.41 6.24 4.22
C ASP A 39 6.58 6.08 2.70
N GLU A 40 5.90 6.90 1.87
CA GLU A 40 6.09 6.90 0.42
C GLU A 40 7.53 7.32 0.06
N ALA A 41 8.04 8.36 0.74
CA ALA A 41 9.39 8.85 0.52
C ALA A 41 10.46 7.84 1.00
N VAL A 42 10.21 7.13 2.10
CA VAL A 42 11.07 6.02 2.55
C VAL A 42 11.13 4.91 1.50
N GLN A 43 9.98 4.53 0.92
CA GLN A 43 9.96 3.50 -0.13
C GLN A 43 10.67 3.95 -1.42
N TRP A 44 10.56 5.23 -1.77
CA TRP A 44 11.32 5.81 -2.88
C TRP A 44 12.83 5.76 -2.60
N SER A 45 13.27 6.06 -1.37
CA SER A 45 14.70 6.03 -1.03
C SER A 45 15.30 4.63 -1.16
N LEU A 46 14.54 3.57 -0.83
CA LEU A 46 14.97 2.19 -1.06
C LEU A 46 15.19 1.92 -2.56
N ALA A 47 14.29 2.38 -3.42
CA ALA A 47 14.47 2.19 -4.87
C ALA A 47 15.70 2.96 -5.39
N ARG A 48 15.96 4.16 -4.87
CA ARG A 48 17.15 4.94 -5.18
C ARG A 48 18.42 4.20 -4.77
N GLU A 49 18.49 3.67 -3.56
CA GLU A 49 19.63 2.90 -3.04
C GLU A 49 19.89 1.65 -3.91
N LEU A 50 18.83 0.89 -4.22
CA LEU A 50 18.95 -0.27 -5.12
C LEU A 50 19.44 0.12 -6.52
N SER A 51 18.99 1.26 -7.05
CA SER A 51 19.44 1.76 -8.36
C SER A 51 20.92 2.20 -8.35
N ALA A 52 21.41 2.62 -7.19
CA ALA A 52 22.83 2.95 -6.97
C ALA A 52 23.72 1.72 -6.73
N GLY A 53 23.14 0.50 -6.75
CA GLY A 53 23.87 -0.75 -6.56
C GLY A 53 23.98 -1.19 -5.10
N THR A 54 23.37 -0.48 -4.15
CA THR A 54 23.31 -0.92 -2.75
C THR A 54 22.43 -2.15 -2.65
N PRO A 55 22.90 -3.30 -2.13
CA PRO A 55 22.06 -4.49 -2.00
C PRO A 55 20.94 -4.24 -0.98
N TYR A 56 19.76 -4.84 -1.20
CA TYR A 56 18.63 -4.73 -0.27
C TYR A 56 18.98 -5.17 1.15
N SER A 57 19.81 -6.20 1.30
CA SER A 57 20.28 -6.69 2.60
C SER A 57 21.05 -5.67 3.43
N ALA A 58 21.64 -4.65 2.79
CA ALA A 58 22.33 -3.55 3.47
C ALA A 58 21.39 -2.39 3.85
N TYR A 59 20.15 -2.35 3.31
CA TYR A 59 19.19 -1.31 3.62
C TYR A 59 18.66 -1.43 5.06
N GLN A 60 18.57 -0.30 5.75
CA GLN A 60 18.25 -0.28 7.19
C GLN A 60 16.77 -0.37 7.50
N ASP A 61 15.88 -0.17 6.52
CA ASP A 61 14.43 -0.38 6.73
C ASP A 61 14.16 -1.87 7.00
N LYS A 62 13.70 -2.14 8.21
CA LYS A 62 13.49 -3.52 8.72
C LYS A 62 12.03 -3.94 8.70
N PHE A 63 11.13 -3.18 8.05
CA PHE A 63 9.69 -3.47 8.03
C PHE A 63 9.16 -3.86 6.65
N HIS A 64 9.84 -3.47 5.59
CA HIS A 64 9.36 -3.58 4.23
C HIS A 64 10.26 -4.47 3.37
N GLY A 65 9.65 -5.30 2.53
CA GLY A 65 10.37 -6.07 1.53
C GLY A 65 10.79 -5.23 0.31
N PRO A 66 11.56 -5.78 -0.63
CA PRO A 66 12.07 -5.03 -1.78
C PRO A 66 11.09 -4.93 -2.96
N THR A 67 9.93 -5.59 -2.90
CA THR A 67 9.03 -5.77 -4.05
C THR A 67 8.52 -4.47 -4.66
N LEU A 68 8.15 -3.47 -3.86
CA LEU A 68 7.68 -2.18 -4.37
C LEU A 68 8.82 -1.41 -5.06
N ALA A 69 10.01 -1.40 -4.43
CA ALA A 69 11.18 -0.78 -5.02
C ALA A 69 11.58 -1.48 -6.34
N THR A 70 11.54 -2.82 -6.37
CA THR A 70 11.77 -3.60 -7.59
C THR A 70 10.75 -3.27 -8.68
N ALA A 71 9.45 -3.18 -8.34
CA ALA A 71 8.41 -2.79 -9.28
C ALA A 71 8.64 -1.38 -9.85
N LEU A 72 9.07 -0.43 -9.01
CA LEU A 72 9.46 0.91 -9.45
C LEU A 72 10.65 0.88 -10.41
N LEU A 73 11.70 0.12 -10.10
CA LEU A 73 12.88 0.01 -10.97
C LEU A 73 12.57 -0.67 -12.31
N VAL A 74 11.68 -1.66 -12.33
CA VAL A 74 11.16 -2.24 -13.57
C VAL A 74 10.42 -1.18 -14.39
N SER A 75 9.54 -0.40 -13.77
CA SER A 75 8.84 0.71 -14.42
C SER A 75 9.83 1.76 -14.94
N ALA A 76 10.83 2.14 -14.14
CA ALA A 76 11.90 3.05 -14.50
C ALA A 76 12.64 2.61 -15.77
N LYS A 77 13.01 1.33 -15.83
CA LYS A 77 13.68 0.74 -16.99
C LYS A 77 12.80 0.75 -18.25
N LEU A 78 11.49 0.51 -18.09
CA LEU A 78 10.54 0.50 -19.21
C LEU A 78 10.26 1.91 -19.76
N THR A 79 10.30 2.93 -18.90
CA THR A 79 10.00 4.33 -19.30
C THR A 79 11.25 5.18 -19.58
N GLY A 80 12.44 4.67 -19.23
CA GLY A 80 13.70 5.43 -19.31
C GLY A 80 13.83 6.54 -18.24
N THR A 81 13.00 6.53 -17.17
CA THR A 81 12.96 7.58 -16.15
C THR A 81 13.87 7.20 -14.98
N ALA A 82 14.85 8.03 -14.65
CA ALA A 82 15.71 7.78 -13.48
C ALA A 82 14.94 7.99 -12.15
N PRO A 83 15.26 7.24 -11.06
CA PRO A 83 14.59 7.41 -9.76
C PRO A 83 14.61 8.83 -9.22
N MET A 84 15.67 9.60 -9.49
CA MET A 84 15.82 10.99 -9.07
C MET A 84 14.87 11.96 -9.80
N GLU A 85 14.36 11.57 -10.97
CA GLU A 85 13.49 12.38 -11.82
C GLU A 85 12.01 12.08 -11.61
N MET A 86 11.68 11.03 -10.86
CA MET A 86 10.30 10.58 -10.66
C MET A 86 9.50 11.59 -9.84
N SER A 87 8.35 11.97 -10.36
CA SER A 87 7.35 12.77 -9.63
C SER A 87 6.54 11.91 -8.67
N GLU A 88 5.81 12.53 -7.74
CA GLU A 88 4.85 11.87 -6.85
C GLU A 88 3.81 11.07 -7.66
N HIS A 89 3.35 11.67 -8.76
CA HIS A 89 2.40 11.03 -9.66
C HIS A 89 2.98 9.77 -10.29
N TYR A 90 4.25 9.79 -10.71
CA TYR A 90 4.92 8.61 -11.26
C TYR A 90 4.97 7.47 -10.23
N LEU A 91 5.39 7.76 -9.00
CA LEU A 91 5.47 6.77 -7.93
C LEU A 91 4.11 6.11 -7.66
N ARG A 92 3.06 6.92 -7.53
CA ARG A 92 1.70 6.46 -7.28
C ARG A 92 1.10 5.71 -8.46
N SER A 93 1.49 6.03 -9.70
CA SER A 93 1.03 5.30 -10.89
C SER A 93 1.51 3.85 -10.91
N VAL A 94 2.70 3.56 -10.37
CA VAL A 94 3.21 2.19 -10.24
C VAL A 94 2.30 1.37 -9.32
N VAL A 95 1.86 1.94 -8.20
CA VAL A 95 0.94 1.25 -7.26
C VAL A 95 -0.45 1.06 -7.89
N SER A 96 -0.88 1.98 -8.73
CA SER A 96 -2.16 1.93 -9.41
C SER A 96 -2.33 0.70 -10.32
N VAL A 97 -1.24 0.18 -10.87
CA VAL A 97 -1.23 -1.09 -11.60
C VAL A 97 -1.77 -2.23 -10.71
N PHE A 98 -1.41 -2.23 -9.43
CA PHE A 98 -1.83 -3.25 -8.48
C PHE A 98 -3.30 -3.13 -8.07
N VAL A 99 -3.88 -1.93 -8.09
CA VAL A 99 -5.34 -1.73 -7.99
C VAL A 99 -6.03 -2.41 -9.19
N GLY A 100 -5.53 -2.19 -10.40
CA GLY A 100 -6.03 -2.87 -11.61
C GLY A 100 -5.88 -4.39 -11.53
N LEU A 101 -4.73 -4.88 -11.07
CA LEU A 101 -4.51 -6.31 -10.85
C LEU A 101 -5.48 -6.87 -9.81
N MET A 102 -5.73 -6.17 -8.70
CA MET A 102 -6.70 -6.59 -7.69
C MET A 102 -8.12 -6.64 -8.28
N ALA A 103 -8.52 -5.65 -9.07
CA ALA A 103 -9.80 -5.67 -9.79
C ALA A 103 -9.92 -6.88 -10.74
N ALA A 104 -8.83 -7.23 -11.40
CA ALA A 104 -8.76 -8.39 -12.28
C ALA A 104 -8.98 -9.73 -11.55
N ALA A 105 -8.69 -9.82 -10.25
CA ALA A 105 -8.98 -11.02 -9.46
C ALA A 105 -10.47 -11.34 -9.43
N ALA A 106 -11.36 -10.34 -9.42
CA ALA A 106 -12.80 -10.55 -9.51
C ALA A 106 -13.22 -11.24 -10.82
N LEU A 107 -12.48 -11.02 -11.91
CA LEU A 107 -12.81 -11.57 -13.23
C LEU A 107 -12.51 -13.08 -13.34
N VAL A 108 -11.60 -13.61 -12.50
CA VAL A 108 -11.19 -15.01 -12.55
C VAL A 108 -11.99 -15.93 -11.64
N LEU A 109 -12.91 -15.39 -10.84
CA LEU A 109 -13.70 -16.17 -9.89
C LEU A 109 -14.55 -17.24 -10.59
N PRO A 110 -14.61 -18.46 -10.06
CA PRO A 110 -15.45 -19.53 -10.61
C PRO A 110 -16.94 -19.29 -10.30
N GLY A 111 -17.84 -19.88 -11.07
CA GLY A 111 -19.27 -19.95 -10.74
C GLY A 111 -20.06 -18.63 -10.76
N VAL A 112 -19.45 -17.50 -11.10
CA VAL A 112 -20.10 -16.20 -11.16
C VAL A 112 -20.34 -15.76 -12.61
N ALA A 113 -21.49 -15.16 -12.91
CA ALA A 113 -21.79 -14.58 -14.21
C ALA A 113 -20.85 -13.41 -14.55
N LYS A 114 -20.74 -13.05 -15.84
CA LYS A 114 -19.82 -11.99 -16.31
C LYS A 114 -20.17 -10.62 -15.74
N ALA A 115 -21.46 -10.24 -15.78
CA ALA A 115 -21.88 -8.88 -15.37
C ALA A 115 -21.50 -8.53 -13.93
N PRO A 116 -21.76 -9.35 -12.88
CA PRO A 116 -21.29 -9.10 -11.53
C PRO A 116 -19.76 -8.96 -11.43
N ARG A 117 -18.99 -9.77 -12.15
CA ARG A 117 -17.51 -9.68 -12.12
C ARG A 117 -17.02 -8.33 -12.68
N TYR A 118 -17.55 -7.91 -13.83
CA TYR A 118 -17.16 -6.62 -14.43
C TYR A 118 -17.61 -5.43 -13.59
N ALA A 119 -18.84 -5.48 -13.02
CA ALA A 119 -19.32 -4.44 -12.13
C ALA A 119 -18.42 -4.28 -10.90
N THR A 120 -18.03 -5.41 -10.29
CA THR A 120 -17.10 -5.40 -9.16
C THR A 120 -15.71 -4.88 -9.55
N ALA A 121 -15.18 -5.34 -10.68
CA ALA A 121 -13.88 -4.87 -11.15
C ALA A 121 -13.87 -3.36 -11.43
N ALA A 122 -14.92 -2.84 -12.08
CA ALA A 122 -15.10 -1.40 -12.30
C ALA A 122 -15.19 -0.63 -10.98
N PHE A 123 -15.95 -1.15 -10.01
CA PHE A 123 -16.09 -0.52 -8.69
C PHE A 123 -14.75 -0.46 -7.95
N ILE A 124 -13.95 -1.53 -7.97
CA ILE A 124 -12.61 -1.55 -7.37
C ILE A 124 -11.72 -0.47 -7.98
N VAL A 125 -11.71 -0.36 -9.32
CA VAL A 125 -10.91 0.64 -10.02
C VAL A 125 -11.35 2.05 -9.64
N LEU A 126 -12.66 2.32 -9.65
CA LEU A 126 -13.22 3.65 -9.36
C LEU A 126 -12.99 4.08 -7.90
N THR A 127 -12.88 3.15 -6.97
CA THR A 127 -12.73 3.45 -5.54
C THR A 127 -11.33 3.22 -4.99
N GLY A 128 -10.36 2.85 -5.83
CA GLY A 128 -9.01 2.50 -5.37
C GLY A 128 -8.98 1.34 -4.38
N GLY A 129 -9.87 0.36 -4.54
CA GLY A 129 -10.03 -0.72 -3.57
C GLY A 129 -10.78 -0.30 -2.31
N CYS A 130 -11.60 0.74 -2.38
CA CYS A 130 -12.37 1.35 -1.29
C CYS A 130 -11.55 2.15 -0.27
N THR A 131 -10.31 2.50 -0.59
CA THR A 131 -9.50 3.38 0.27
C THR A 131 -8.63 4.32 -0.58
N PRO A 132 -8.40 5.56 -0.13
CA PRO A 132 -7.46 6.46 -0.80
C PRO A 132 -6.03 5.92 -0.78
N PHE A 133 -5.70 5.05 0.17
CA PHE A 133 -4.38 4.42 0.30
C PHE A 133 -4.09 3.37 -0.77
N GLY A 134 -5.08 2.95 -1.55
CA GLY A 134 -4.87 2.12 -2.73
C GLY A 134 -3.96 2.74 -3.77
N TYR A 135 -3.77 4.05 -3.72
CA TYR A 135 -2.91 4.80 -4.63
C TYR A 135 -1.62 5.33 -3.98
N TYR A 136 -1.47 5.23 -2.67
CA TYR A 136 -0.24 5.64 -2.01
C TYR A 136 0.90 4.70 -2.40
N TYR A 137 2.08 5.28 -2.57
CA TYR A 137 3.29 4.52 -2.87
C TYR A 137 3.80 3.79 -1.62
N VAL A 138 3.00 2.82 -1.17
CA VAL A 138 3.27 1.96 -0.02
C VAL A 138 3.07 0.49 -0.37
N GLN A 139 3.73 -0.38 0.35
CA GLN A 139 3.75 -1.83 0.05
C GLN A 139 2.42 -2.55 0.28
N GLU A 140 1.55 -1.98 1.07
CA GLU A 140 0.26 -2.56 1.45
C GLU A 140 -0.63 -2.87 0.26
N MET A 141 -0.59 -2.03 -0.78
CA MET A 141 -1.38 -2.30 -1.98
C MET A 141 -0.88 -3.53 -2.74
N LEU A 142 0.44 -3.68 -2.88
CA LEU A 142 1.06 -4.83 -3.51
C LEU A 142 0.76 -6.11 -2.73
N LEU A 143 0.98 -6.06 -1.41
CA LEU A 143 0.65 -7.14 -0.50
C LEU A 143 -0.82 -7.54 -0.65
N THR A 144 -1.74 -6.57 -0.62
CA THR A 144 -3.18 -6.81 -0.73
C THR A 144 -3.55 -7.41 -2.07
N ALA A 145 -3.03 -6.87 -3.17
CA ALA A 145 -3.27 -7.43 -4.51
C ALA A 145 -2.77 -8.88 -4.62
N GLY A 146 -1.54 -9.14 -4.15
CA GLY A 146 -0.99 -10.51 -4.11
C GLY A 146 -1.83 -11.45 -3.28
N PHE A 147 -2.28 -11.00 -2.11
CA PHE A 147 -3.11 -11.79 -1.20
C PHE A 147 -4.51 -12.07 -1.79
N VAL A 148 -5.17 -11.07 -2.37
CA VAL A 148 -6.45 -11.21 -3.08
C VAL A 148 -6.33 -12.22 -4.23
N TRP A 149 -5.28 -12.12 -5.04
CA TRP A 149 -5.00 -13.10 -6.09
C TRP A 149 -4.75 -14.50 -5.52
N GLY A 150 -4.01 -14.62 -4.42
CA GLY A 150 -3.78 -15.90 -3.76
C GLY A 150 -5.10 -16.59 -3.41
N VAL A 151 -6.03 -15.87 -2.79
CA VAL A 151 -7.35 -16.39 -2.44
C VAL A 151 -8.21 -16.66 -3.68
N ALA A 152 -8.23 -15.77 -4.67
CA ALA A 152 -9.01 -15.94 -5.92
C ALA A 152 -8.58 -17.20 -6.68
N LEU A 153 -7.27 -17.42 -6.82
CA LEU A 153 -6.70 -18.58 -7.51
C LEU A 153 -6.93 -19.87 -6.72
N TRP A 154 -6.89 -19.80 -5.40
CA TRP A 154 -7.29 -20.92 -4.54
C TRP A 154 -8.75 -21.31 -4.78
N MET A 155 -9.67 -20.35 -4.71
CA MET A 155 -11.10 -20.59 -4.98
C MET A 155 -11.32 -21.17 -6.38
N ARG A 156 -10.58 -20.67 -7.38
CA ARG A 156 -10.65 -21.21 -8.74
C ARG A 156 -10.15 -22.64 -8.82
N ALA A 157 -9.14 -23.00 -8.04
CA ALA A 157 -8.63 -24.36 -8.00
C ALA A 157 -9.67 -25.37 -7.48
N GLU A 158 -10.54 -24.97 -6.56
CA GLU A 158 -11.64 -25.81 -6.05
C GLU A 158 -12.75 -26.03 -7.10
N GLY A 159 -12.98 -25.06 -7.97
CA GLY A 159 -14.06 -25.07 -8.95
C GLY A 159 -13.72 -25.67 -10.31
N THR A 160 -12.49 -26.19 -10.55
CA THR A 160 -12.05 -26.61 -11.89
C THR A 160 -11.23 -27.91 -11.87
N SER A 161 -11.25 -28.67 -13.00
CA SER A 161 -10.39 -29.83 -13.18
C SER A 161 -8.89 -29.51 -13.28
N ALA A 162 -8.53 -28.24 -13.61
CA ALA A 162 -7.15 -27.77 -13.74
C ALA A 162 -6.54 -27.34 -12.38
N THR A 163 -6.92 -28.00 -11.31
CA THR A 163 -6.55 -27.66 -9.92
C THR A 163 -5.06 -27.46 -9.69
N SER A 164 -4.23 -28.24 -10.37
CA SER A 164 -2.78 -28.24 -10.14
C SER A 164 -2.11 -26.89 -10.42
N ARG A 165 -2.34 -26.32 -11.59
CA ARG A 165 -1.74 -25.03 -11.99
C ARG A 165 -2.24 -23.88 -11.13
N TRP A 166 -3.53 -23.89 -10.79
CA TRP A 166 -4.13 -22.83 -9.98
C TRP A 166 -3.58 -22.84 -8.55
N ARG A 167 -3.26 -24.03 -8.01
CA ARG A 167 -2.60 -24.14 -6.69
C ARG A 167 -1.18 -23.58 -6.71
N ILE A 168 -0.39 -23.86 -7.74
CA ILE A 168 0.94 -23.25 -7.91
C ILE A 168 0.81 -21.73 -8.00
N LEU A 169 -0.07 -21.22 -8.86
CA LEU A 169 -0.27 -19.79 -9.05
C LEU A 169 -0.81 -19.09 -7.79
N SER A 170 -1.68 -19.76 -7.02
CA SER A 170 -2.10 -19.28 -5.70
C SER A 170 -0.91 -19.15 -4.75
N GLY A 171 -0.04 -20.18 -4.69
CA GLY A 171 1.20 -20.11 -3.93
C GLY A 171 2.10 -18.96 -4.37
N VAL A 172 2.29 -18.79 -5.69
CA VAL A 172 3.08 -17.67 -6.26
C VAL A 172 2.54 -16.32 -5.79
N ALA A 173 1.22 -16.11 -5.82
CA ALA A 173 0.61 -14.86 -5.39
C ALA A 173 0.78 -14.61 -3.87
N PHE A 174 0.64 -15.64 -3.03
CA PHE A 174 0.92 -15.54 -1.60
C PHE A 174 2.41 -15.32 -1.31
N GLY A 175 3.32 -15.98 -2.05
CA GLY A 175 4.76 -15.78 -1.92
C GLY A 175 5.19 -14.36 -2.28
N PHE A 176 4.60 -13.79 -3.34
CA PHE A 176 4.75 -12.37 -3.67
C PHE A 176 4.29 -11.46 -2.52
N ALA A 177 3.11 -11.71 -1.96
CA ALA A 177 2.61 -10.94 -0.81
C ALA A 177 3.54 -11.03 0.41
N LEU A 178 4.10 -12.21 0.71
CA LEU A 178 5.09 -12.40 1.78
C LEU A 178 6.38 -11.60 1.55
N ALA A 179 6.82 -11.48 0.31
CA ALA A 179 7.99 -10.69 -0.04
C ALA A 179 7.72 -9.18 0.00
N CYS A 180 6.45 -8.73 -0.07
CA CYS A 180 6.12 -7.32 0.12
C CYS A 180 6.29 -6.91 1.58
N LYS A 181 5.72 -7.65 2.52
CA LYS A 181 5.74 -7.30 3.95
C LYS A 181 5.48 -8.52 4.82
N VAL A 182 6.19 -8.62 5.95
CA VAL A 182 6.06 -9.76 6.86
C VAL A 182 4.66 -9.95 7.45
N THR A 183 3.84 -8.90 7.53
CA THR A 183 2.44 -9.00 7.97
C THR A 183 1.61 -9.96 7.11
N ALA A 184 2.02 -10.19 5.85
CA ALA A 184 1.39 -11.21 5.01
C ALA A 184 1.49 -12.63 5.58
N ALA A 185 2.48 -12.90 6.45
CA ALA A 185 2.57 -14.19 7.15
C ALA A 185 1.37 -14.41 8.08
N ALA A 186 0.98 -13.39 8.86
CA ALA A 186 -0.22 -13.45 9.69
C ALA A 186 -1.48 -13.65 8.84
N TYR A 187 -1.59 -12.95 7.71
CA TYR A 187 -2.74 -13.10 6.80
C TYR A 187 -2.81 -14.50 6.18
N LEU A 188 -1.66 -15.09 5.86
CA LEU A 188 -1.60 -16.47 5.39
C LEU A 188 -2.06 -17.46 6.47
N VAL A 189 -1.65 -17.24 7.73
CA VAL A 189 -2.14 -18.03 8.86
C VAL A 189 -3.67 -17.90 8.98
N PHE A 190 -4.21 -16.68 8.89
CA PHE A 190 -5.67 -16.48 8.94
C PHE A 190 -6.41 -17.11 7.77
N PHE A 191 -5.81 -17.13 6.59
CA PHE A 191 -6.34 -17.86 5.45
C PHE A 191 -6.41 -19.37 5.74
N LEU A 192 -5.35 -19.96 6.31
CA LEU A 192 -5.33 -21.38 6.70
C LEU A 192 -6.35 -21.67 7.80
N VAL A 193 -6.44 -20.81 8.83
CA VAL A 193 -7.45 -20.91 9.89
C VAL A 193 -8.85 -20.83 9.31
N ALA A 194 -9.11 -19.92 8.38
CA ALA A 194 -10.41 -19.83 7.73
C ALA A 194 -10.78 -21.08 6.94
N LEU A 195 -9.82 -21.70 6.24
CA LEU A 195 -10.04 -22.99 5.56
C LEU A 195 -10.38 -24.11 6.54
N LEU A 196 -9.71 -24.15 7.70
CA LEU A 196 -10.01 -25.12 8.76
C LEU A 196 -11.42 -24.90 9.35
N LEU A 197 -11.76 -23.68 9.70
CA LEU A 197 -13.06 -23.32 10.28
C LEU A 197 -14.21 -23.61 9.32
N LEU A 198 -14.01 -23.38 8.02
CA LEU A 198 -15.00 -23.67 6.99
C LEU A 198 -14.99 -25.16 6.56
N ARG A 199 -14.12 -25.98 7.17
CA ARG A 199 -13.93 -27.40 6.83
C ARG A 199 -13.58 -27.62 5.35
N CYS A 200 -12.92 -26.63 4.72
CA CYS A 200 -12.43 -26.69 3.34
C CYS A 200 -10.97 -27.16 3.25
N PHE A 201 -10.34 -27.44 4.40
CA PHE A 201 -8.96 -27.94 4.44
C PHE A 201 -8.95 -29.44 4.17
N VAL A 202 -8.43 -29.84 3.01
CA VAL A 202 -8.20 -31.24 2.66
C VAL A 202 -6.70 -31.44 2.46
N PRO A 203 -6.02 -32.20 3.36
CA PRO A 203 -4.60 -32.46 3.21
C PRO A 203 -4.36 -33.43 2.04
N ASP A 204 -3.81 -32.89 0.93
CA ASP A 204 -3.48 -33.67 -0.25
C ASP A 204 -2.15 -33.20 -0.89
N ARG A 205 -1.68 -33.88 -1.93
CA ARG A 205 -0.45 -33.54 -2.66
C ARG A 205 -0.51 -32.14 -3.34
N ARG A 206 -1.68 -31.52 -3.44
CA ARG A 206 -1.84 -30.17 -4.03
C ARG A 206 -1.22 -29.11 -3.13
N TRP A 207 -1.10 -29.37 -1.82
CA TRP A 207 -0.40 -28.49 -0.88
C TRP A 207 1.10 -28.39 -1.17
N LEU A 208 1.73 -29.46 -1.65
CA LEU A 208 3.13 -29.41 -2.09
C LEU A 208 3.32 -28.44 -3.25
N ARG A 209 2.38 -28.41 -4.19
CA ARG A 209 2.40 -27.50 -5.34
C ARG A 209 2.18 -26.04 -4.91
N PHE A 210 1.23 -25.83 -4.01
CA PHE A 210 1.02 -24.54 -3.39
C PHE A 210 2.28 -24.06 -2.65
N GLY A 211 2.86 -24.89 -1.78
CA GLY A 211 4.08 -24.61 -1.04
C GLY A 211 5.27 -24.32 -1.95
N PHE A 212 5.44 -25.07 -3.03
CA PHE A 212 6.47 -24.80 -4.04
C PHE A 212 6.31 -23.41 -4.66
N GLY A 213 5.10 -23.07 -5.14
CA GLY A 213 4.82 -21.74 -5.70
C GLY A 213 5.09 -20.62 -4.70
N LEU A 214 4.68 -20.82 -3.44
CA LEU A 214 4.86 -19.86 -2.36
C LEU A 214 6.33 -19.61 -2.06
N VAL A 215 7.11 -20.66 -1.82
CA VAL A 215 8.53 -20.53 -1.47
C VAL A 215 9.34 -20.00 -2.63
N ALA A 216 9.12 -20.49 -3.85
CA ALA A 216 9.84 -20.03 -5.03
C ALA A 216 9.59 -18.54 -5.32
N SER A 217 8.35 -18.10 -5.23
CA SER A 217 7.98 -16.70 -5.43
C SER A 217 8.52 -15.80 -4.31
N TRP A 218 8.34 -16.22 -3.05
CA TRP A 218 8.90 -15.47 -1.93
C TRP A 218 10.42 -15.32 -2.05
N ALA A 219 11.14 -16.41 -2.34
CA ALA A 219 12.60 -16.36 -2.49
C ALA A 219 13.02 -15.45 -3.66
N LEU A 220 12.34 -15.55 -4.81
CA LEU A 220 12.61 -14.74 -5.98
C LEU A 220 12.49 -13.23 -5.68
N PHE A 221 11.37 -12.81 -5.10
CA PHE A 221 11.11 -11.39 -4.86
C PHE A 221 11.88 -10.85 -3.66
N GLN A 222 12.03 -11.63 -2.58
CA GLN A 222 12.76 -11.21 -1.38
C GLN A 222 14.27 -11.06 -1.62
N SER A 223 14.83 -11.82 -2.56
CA SER A 223 16.22 -11.73 -2.96
C SER A 223 16.48 -10.85 -4.18
N VAL A 224 15.50 -10.03 -4.57
CA VAL A 224 15.61 -9.14 -5.76
C VAL A 224 16.04 -9.94 -7.01
N GLY A 225 15.30 -11.00 -7.34
CA GLY A 225 15.61 -11.84 -8.50
C GLY A 225 16.87 -12.71 -8.34
N PHE A 226 17.16 -13.16 -7.11
CA PHE A 226 18.37 -13.91 -6.72
C PHE A 226 19.68 -13.13 -6.81
N THR A 227 19.65 -11.82 -6.99
CA THR A 227 20.84 -10.96 -6.99
C THR A 227 21.34 -10.64 -5.59
N ASP A 228 20.47 -10.71 -4.57
CA ASP A 228 20.80 -10.47 -3.16
C ASP A 228 20.26 -11.60 -2.27
N LEU A 229 20.97 -12.75 -2.25
CA LEU A 229 20.60 -13.90 -1.43
C LEU A 229 20.57 -13.60 0.10
N PRO A 230 21.48 -12.77 0.67
CA PRO A 230 21.36 -12.31 2.05
C PRO A 230 20.03 -11.63 2.37
N GLY A 231 19.32 -11.05 1.37
CA GLY A 231 17.99 -10.49 1.51
C GLY A 231 16.96 -11.47 2.07
N LEU A 232 17.13 -12.78 1.85
CA LEU A 232 16.27 -13.81 2.45
C LEU A 232 16.35 -13.81 4.00
N LYS A 233 17.56 -13.58 4.55
CA LYS A 233 17.76 -13.44 6.01
C LYS A 233 17.08 -12.19 6.54
N THR A 234 17.05 -11.11 5.76
CA THR A 234 16.42 -9.84 6.16
C THR A 234 14.94 -10.04 6.49
N TRP A 235 14.23 -10.91 5.80
CA TRP A 235 12.82 -11.22 6.09
C TRP A 235 12.60 -11.75 7.52
N TRP A 236 13.49 -12.62 8.01
CA TRP A 236 13.40 -13.13 9.37
C TRP A 236 13.70 -12.05 10.41
N LEU A 237 14.61 -11.13 10.11
CA LEU A 237 14.88 -9.96 10.97
C LEU A 237 13.68 -9.02 11.02
N GLN A 238 13.01 -8.80 9.89
CA GLN A 238 11.76 -8.04 9.81
C GLN A 238 10.65 -8.70 10.64
N LEU A 239 10.50 -10.03 10.54
CA LEU A 239 9.53 -10.77 11.32
C LEU A 239 9.80 -10.64 12.82
N ALA A 240 11.05 -10.82 13.26
CA ALA A 240 11.44 -10.67 14.66
C ALA A 240 11.12 -9.27 15.19
N ARG A 241 11.43 -8.22 14.42
CA ARG A 241 11.09 -6.83 14.76
C ARG A 241 9.57 -6.61 14.80
N ALA A 242 8.83 -7.10 13.81
CA ALA A 242 7.37 -6.99 13.81
C ALA A 242 6.72 -7.64 15.03
N LEU A 243 7.24 -8.78 15.48
CA LEU A 243 6.80 -9.43 16.72
C LEU A 243 7.16 -8.59 17.97
N GLY A 244 8.32 -7.93 17.97
CA GLY A 244 8.70 -6.98 19.02
C GLY A 244 7.73 -5.81 19.11
N VAL A 245 7.39 -5.17 18.00
CA VAL A 245 6.39 -4.10 17.92
C VAL A 245 5.01 -4.60 18.37
N ALA A 246 4.58 -5.76 17.90
CA ALA A 246 3.30 -6.34 18.25
C ALA A 246 3.18 -6.65 19.77
N SER A 247 4.31 -6.97 20.41
CA SER A 247 4.35 -7.23 21.87
C SER A 247 4.46 -5.95 22.72
N GLY A 248 4.48 -4.76 22.12
CA GLY A 248 4.63 -3.49 22.84
C GLY A 248 6.03 -3.25 23.41
N ARG A 249 7.03 -4.04 23.01
CA ARG A 249 8.42 -3.93 23.51
C ARG A 249 9.28 -2.94 22.71
N SER A 250 8.72 -2.30 21.68
CA SER A 250 9.42 -1.34 20.83
C SER A 250 8.93 0.07 21.13
N GLU A 251 9.84 1.03 21.18
CA GLU A 251 9.53 2.46 21.32
C GLU A 251 8.75 3.02 20.12
N ASP A 252 8.74 2.31 18.98
CA ASP A 252 8.01 2.67 17.75
C ASP A 252 6.47 2.53 17.88
N THR A 253 5.93 2.20 19.08
CA THR A 253 4.50 1.86 19.29
C THR A 253 3.57 3.07 19.45
N LEU A 254 4.07 4.30 19.47
CA LEU A 254 3.32 5.50 19.89
C LEU A 254 2.71 6.33 18.77
N LEU A 255 2.41 5.79 17.61
CA LEU A 255 1.60 6.51 16.64
C LEU A 255 0.13 6.53 17.09
N ALA A 256 -0.28 7.65 17.70
CA ALA A 256 -1.69 7.94 17.99
C ALA A 256 -2.48 7.94 16.67
N VAL A 257 -3.28 6.93 16.45
CA VAL A 257 -4.04 6.76 15.22
C VAL A 257 -5.50 7.04 15.47
N SER A 258 -6.11 7.82 14.57
CA SER A 258 -7.55 8.01 14.52
C SER A 258 -8.28 6.67 14.49
N LEU A 259 -9.21 6.43 15.42
CA LEU A 259 -10.06 5.24 15.45
C LEU A 259 -11.14 5.24 14.36
N ALA A 260 -11.37 6.37 13.70
CA ALA A 260 -12.42 6.50 12.67
C ALA A 260 -12.28 5.50 11.52
N PRO A 261 -11.09 5.25 10.91
CA PRO A 261 -10.94 4.23 9.87
C PRO A 261 -11.33 2.83 10.33
N TRP A 262 -11.11 2.51 11.59
CA TRP A 262 -11.42 1.21 12.19
C TRP A 262 -12.92 1.02 12.39
N GLY A 263 -13.63 2.10 12.76
CA GLY A 263 -15.10 2.11 12.81
C GLY A 263 -15.70 1.87 11.41
N TRP A 264 -15.17 2.47 10.37
CA TRP A 264 -15.57 2.22 8.98
C TRP A 264 -15.31 0.80 8.52
N ALA A 265 -14.18 0.20 8.91
CA ALA A 265 -13.89 -1.20 8.62
C ALA A 265 -14.91 -2.14 9.27
N ALA A 266 -15.28 -1.87 10.53
CA ALA A 266 -16.32 -2.63 11.23
C ALA A 266 -17.69 -2.48 10.54
N ALA A 267 -18.09 -1.26 10.14
CA ALA A 267 -19.31 -1.01 9.38
C ALA A 267 -19.31 -1.74 8.03
N TRP A 268 -18.18 -1.71 7.31
CA TRP A 268 -17.99 -2.41 6.04
C TRP A 268 -18.20 -3.92 6.18
N LEU A 269 -17.52 -4.56 7.14
CA LEU A 269 -17.69 -5.99 7.40
C LEU A 269 -19.13 -6.33 7.82
N THR A 270 -19.78 -5.45 8.59
CA THR A 270 -21.19 -5.60 8.97
C THR A 270 -22.11 -5.58 7.75
N VAL A 271 -21.88 -4.68 6.77
CA VAL A 271 -22.64 -4.65 5.51
C VAL A 271 -22.54 -5.99 4.77
N PHE A 272 -21.33 -6.56 4.68
CA PHE A 272 -21.15 -7.88 4.06
C PHE A 272 -21.83 -9.01 4.85
N ALA A 273 -21.74 -9.00 6.17
CA ALA A 273 -22.41 -9.98 7.03
C ALA A 273 -23.94 -9.91 6.90
N LEU A 274 -24.52 -8.70 6.88
CA LEU A 274 -25.94 -8.47 6.67
C LEU A 274 -26.39 -8.86 5.25
N ALA A 275 -25.62 -8.51 4.22
CA ALA A 275 -25.88 -8.93 2.85
C ALA A 275 -25.94 -10.45 2.75
N ARG A 276 -25.03 -11.14 3.43
CA ARG A 276 -25.00 -12.60 3.51
C ARG A 276 -26.23 -13.17 4.24
N SER A 277 -26.62 -12.63 5.39
CA SER A 277 -27.72 -13.14 6.21
C SER A 277 -29.07 -13.09 5.49
N GLY A 278 -29.26 -12.16 4.56
CA GLY A 278 -30.49 -11.99 3.79
C GLY A 278 -30.72 -12.97 2.64
N PHE A 279 -29.83 -13.96 2.41
CA PHE A 279 -29.96 -14.91 1.30
C PHE A 279 -30.77 -16.15 1.66
N THR A 280 -31.65 -16.55 0.74
CA THR A 280 -32.47 -17.78 0.86
C THR A 280 -31.66 -19.04 0.60
N ARG A 281 -32.17 -20.20 1.06
CA ARG A 281 -31.53 -21.53 0.95
C ARG A 281 -31.08 -21.93 -0.46
N ALA A 282 -31.66 -21.37 -1.52
CA ALA A 282 -31.25 -21.64 -2.90
C ALA A 282 -29.84 -21.15 -3.27
N ALA A 283 -29.29 -20.21 -2.52
CA ALA A 283 -27.95 -19.65 -2.71
C ALA A 283 -26.87 -20.35 -1.85
N TRP A 284 -27.19 -21.49 -1.22
CA TRP A 284 -26.29 -22.16 -0.26
C TRP A 284 -24.91 -22.52 -0.82
N ARG A 285 -24.84 -22.91 -2.09
CA ARG A 285 -23.55 -23.32 -2.73
C ARG A 285 -22.64 -22.11 -3.00
N SER A 286 -23.21 -20.96 -3.35
CA SER A 286 -22.45 -19.72 -3.54
C SER A 286 -22.04 -19.05 -2.22
N ARG A 287 -22.64 -19.44 -1.10
CA ARG A 287 -22.34 -18.90 0.22
C ARG A 287 -20.93 -19.28 0.71
N HIS A 288 -20.53 -20.54 0.53
CA HIS A 288 -19.20 -20.99 0.99
C HIS A 288 -18.07 -20.23 0.31
N GLU A 289 -18.22 -19.87 -0.96
CA GLU A 289 -17.22 -19.13 -1.72
C GLU A 289 -17.11 -17.67 -1.24
N ALA A 290 -18.23 -17.05 -0.83
CA ALA A 290 -18.21 -15.71 -0.24
C ALA A 290 -17.76 -15.72 1.24
N ASP A 291 -17.90 -16.83 1.94
CA ASP A 291 -17.56 -16.96 3.36
C ASP A 291 -16.05 -16.87 3.61
N LEU A 292 -15.26 -17.52 2.75
CA LEU A 292 -13.81 -17.57 2.92
C LEU A 292 -13.17 -16.17 2.94
N PRO A 293 -13.38 -15.28 1.94
CA PRO A 293 -12.80 -13.95 1.96
C PRO A 293 -13.35 -13.06 3.09
N CYS A 294 -14.64 -13.21 3.46
CA CYS A 294 -15.21 -12.45 4.58
C CYS A 294 -14.61 -12.89 5.92
N LEU A 295 -14.44 -14.20 6.13
CA LEU A 295 -13.85 -14.72 7.35
C LEU A 295 -12.38 -14.31 7.48
N VAL A 296 -11.61 -14.39 6.39
CA VAL A 296 -10.21 -13.93 6.38
C VAL A 296 -10.13 -12.44 6.68
N ALA A 297 -10.98 -11.61 6.05
CA ALA A 297 -11.01 -10.17 6.32
C ALA A 297 -11.38 -9.88 7.78
N GLY A 298 -12.32 -10.61 8.37
CA GLY A 298 -12.67 -10.50 9.78
C GLY A 298 -11.51 -10.85 10.71
N LEU A 299 -10.79 -11.93 10.43
CA LEU A 299 -9.61 -12.32 11.22
C LEU A 299 -8.47 -11.29 11.11
N VAL A 300 -8.21 -10.77 9.90
CA VAL A 300 -7.25 -9.68 9.68
C VAL A 300 -7.65 -8.43 10.45
N PHE A 301 -8.93 -8.07 10.46
CA PHE A 301 -9.45 -6.93 11.21
C PHE A 301 -9.24 -7.09 12.71
N LEU A 302 -9.63 -8.24 13.28
CA LEU A 302 -9.46 -8.54 14.70
C LEU A 302 -7.98 -8.52 15.11
N PHE A 303 -7.10 -9.08 14.28
CA PHE A 303 -5.68 -9.01 14.50
C PHE A 303 -5.17 -7.57 14.60
N HIS A 304 -5.54 -6.73 13.64
CA HIS A 304 -5.10 -5.34 13.67
C HIS A 304 -5.73 -4.53 14.81
N LEU A 305 -6.95 -4.87 15.26
CA LEU A 305 -7.51 -4.27 16.47
C LEU A 305 -6.70 -4.58 17.72
N ALA A 306 -6.13 -5.79 17.78
CA ALA A 306 -5.31 -6.21 18.92
C ALA A 306 -3.90 -5.60 18.91
N LEU A 307 -3.40 -5.14 17.75
CA LEU A 307 -2.08 -4.52 17.66
C LEU A 307 -2.09 -3.10 18.22
N PRO A 308 -1.04 -2.67 18.95
CA PRO A 308 -0.89 -1.29 19.40
C PRO A 308 -0.66 -0.32 18.21
N TYR A 309 0.03 -0.78 17.17
CA TYR A 309 0.32 -0.01 15.97
C TYR A 309 -0.85 -0.07 14.97
N LYS A 310 -1.36 1.10 14.55
CA LYS A 310 -2.55 1.22 13.71
C LYS A 310 -2.37 2.28 12.63
N THR A 311 -1.85 1.90 11.46
CA THR A 311 -1.87 2.79 10.29
C THR A 311 -3.09 2.49 9.41
N PRO A 312 -3.74 3.49 8.82
CA PRO A 312 -4.97 3.27 8.05
C PRO A 312 -4.81 2.35 6.83
N TRP A 313 -3.66 2.34 6.18
CA TRP A 313 -3.39 1.45 5.04
C TRP A 313 -3.29 -0.03 5.41
N LEU A 314 -3.10 -0.39 6.69
CA LEU A 314 -3.19 -1.77 7.16
C LEU A 314 -4.60 -2.36 7.00
N LEU A 315 -5.61 -1.52 6.81
CA LEU A 315 -6.99 -1.94 6.56
C LEU A 315 -7.28 -2.30 5.10
N LEU A 316 -6.34 -2.05 4.16
CA LEU A 316 -6.54 -2.40 2.75
C LEU A 316 -7.06 -3.84 2.54
N PRO A 317 -6.47 -4.89 3.13
CA PRO A 317 -6.99 -6.25 2.98
C PRO A 317 -8.41 -6.42 3.54
N VAL A 318 -8.74 -5.73 4.64
CA VAL A 318 -10.08 -5.80 5.26
C VAL A 318 -11.16 -5.28 4.32
N PHE A 319 -10.89 -4.21 3.59
CA PHE A 319 -11.82 -3.66 2.60
C PHE A 319 -11.82 -4.44 1.29
N SER A 320 -10.64 -4.80 0.81
CA SER A 320 -10.48 -5.32 -0.55
C SER A 320 -10.86 -6.79 -0.69
N LEU A 321 -10.65 -7.62 0.34
CA LEU A 321 -10.99 -9.05 0.27
C LEU A 321 -12.49 -9.29 0.06
N PRO A 322 -13.41 -8.75 0.90
CA PRO A 322 -14.83 -8.92 0.67
C PRO A 322 -15.29 -8.29 -0.64
N LEU A 323 -14.73 -7.11 -0.98
CA LEU A 323 -15.09 -6.43 -2.21
C LEU A 323 -14.72 -7.23 -3.45
N ALA A 324 -13.47 -7.64 -3.58
CA ALA A 324 -12.99 -8.28 -4.79
C ALA A 324 -13.52 -9.71 -4.96
N LEU A 325 -13.70 -10.45 -3.85
CA LEU A 325 -13.91 -11.89 -3.87
C LEU A 325 -15.28 -12.34 -3.41
N ALA A 326 -15.94 -11.63 -2.48
CA ALA A 326 -17.26 -11.99 -1.98
C ALA A 326 -18.39 -11.28 -2.74
N LEU A 327 -18.23 -9.98 -3.04
CA LEU A 327 -19.25 -9.16 -3.68
C LEU A 327 -19.81 -9.76 -4.98
N PRO A 328 -18.97 -10.32 -5.92
CA PRO A 328 -19.50 -10.90 -7.14
C PRO A 328 -20.49 -12.04 -6.90
N TYR A 329 -20.30 -12.87 -5.88
CA TYR A 329 -21.24 -13.93 -5.50
C TYR A 329 -22.49 -13.38 -4.83
N LEU A 330 -22.34 -12.33 -4.03
CA LEU A 330 -23.46 -11.70 -3.33
C LEU A 330 -24.44 -11.02 -4.28
N ILE A 331 -23.99 -10.43 -5.39
CA ILE A 331 -24.83 -9.75 -6.36
C ILE A 331 -25.30 -10.65 -7.51
N ALA A 332 -24.69 -11.82 -7.72
CA ALA A 332 -25.00 -12.73 -8.84
C ALA A 332 -26.43 -13.25 -8.85
N GLY A 333 -27.12 -13.25 -7.74
CA GLY A 333 -28.45 -13.87 -7.61
C GLY A 333 -29.66 -12.93 -7.77
N ARG A 334 -29.49 -11.59 -7.72
CA ARG A 334 -30.65 -10.68 -7.74
C ARG A 334 -30.25 -9.24 -8.09
N THR A 335 -30.63 -8.80 -9.28
CA THR A 335 -30.44 -7.42 -9.80
C THR A 335 -30.96 -6.33 -8.86
N ALA A 336 -32.10 -6.52 -8.21
CA ALA A 336 -32.71 -5.54 -7.30
C ALA A 336 -31.89 -5.30 -6.01
N ARG A 337 -31.28 -6.34 -5.45
CA ARG A 337 -30.44 -6.18 -4.24
C ARG A 337 -29.06 -5.63 -4.55
N ALA A 338 -28.49 -5.93 -5.72
CA ALA A 338 -27.28 -5.30 -6.20
C ALA A 338 -27.46 -3.79 -6.36
N PHE A 339 -28.64 -3.38 -6.84
CA PHE A 339 -28.99 -1.96 -6.99
C PHE A 339 -29.12 -1.24 -5.63
N LEU A 340 -29.61 -1.92 -4.60
CA LEU A 340 -29.71 -1.36 -3.23
C LEU A 340 -28.38 -1.39 -2.46
N LEU A 341 -27.53 -2.39 -2.71
CA LEU A 341 -26.22 -2.51 -2.07
C LEU A 341 -25.17 -1.57 -2.68
N SER A 342 -25.24 -1.31 -3.99
CA SER A 342 -24.24 -0.48 -4.67
C SER A 342 -24.17 0.97 -4.16
N PRO A 343 -25.29 1.68 -3.87
CA PRO A 343 -25.24 3.01 -3.26
C PRO A 343 -24.69 2.97 -1.81
N ALA A 344 -25.07 1.95 -1.03
CA ALA A 344 -24.57 1.80 0.34
C ALA A 344 -23.06 1.52 0.36
N LEU A 345 -22.58 0.65 -0.52
CA LEU A 345 -21.17 0.36 -0.69
C LEU A 345 -20.40 1.58 -1.22
N ALA A 346 -20.98 2.32 -2.18
CA ALA A 346 -20.40 3.57 -2.67
C ALA A 346 -20.36 4.65 -1.58
N ALA A 347 -21.41 4.78 -0.78
CA ALA A 347 -21.45 5.72 0.34
C ALA A 347 -20.41 5.37 1.42
N VAL A 348 -20.30 4.09 1.79
CA VAL A 348 -19.26 3.62 2.74
C VAL A 348 -17.86 3.87 2.17
N GLY A 349 -17.63 3.58 0.90
CA GLY A 349 -16.36 3.85 0.22
C GLY A 349 -16.04 5.35 0.18
N LEU A 350 -17.02 6.20 -0.12
CA LEU A 350 -16.86 7.65 -0.17
C LEU A 350 -16.60 8.25 1.21
N LEU A 351 -17.31 7.79 2.23
CA LEU A 351 -17.13 8.21 3.62
C LEU A 351 -15.79 7.72 4.17
N ALA A 352 -15.39 6.48 3.90
CA ALA A 352 -14.07 5.98 4.20
C ALA A 352 -12.99 6.83 3.51
N HIS A 353 -13.19 7.17 2.24
CA HIS A 353 -12.27 8.04 1.48
C HIS A 353 -12.08 9.40 2.17
N ARG A 354 -13.15 10.06 2.60
CA ARG A 354 -13.08 11.36 3.28
C ARG A 354 -12.41 11.28 4.65
N SER A 355 -12.72 10.28 5.46
CA SER A 355 -12.14 10.14 6.80
C SER A 355 -10.66 9.74 6.77
N LEU A 356 -10.25 9.01 5.73
CA LEU A 356 -8.88 8.55 5.55
C LEU A 356 -7.99 9.62 4.90
N ALA A 357 -8.56 10.49 4.06
CA ALA A 357 -7.84 11.63 3.47
C ALA A 357 -7.37 12.67 4.52
N ALA A 358 -8.00 12.66 5.70
CA ALA A 358 -7.64 13.54 6.81
C ALA A 358 -6.44 13.04 7.65
N HIS A 359 -5.76 11.95 7.24
CA HIS A 359 -4.70 11.36 8.04
C HIS A 359 -3.34 11.99 7.77
N SER A 360 -2.95 12.94 8.62
CA SER A 360 -1.61 13.58 8.72
C SER A 360 -0.84 13.69 7.39
N PRO A 361 -1.39 14.36 6.38
CA PRO A 361 -0.69 14.54 5.13
C PRO A 361 0.53 15.42 5.34
N THR A 362 1.54 15.21 4.53
CA THR A 362 2.64 16.16 4.40
C THR A 362 2.08 17.53 4.02
N SER A 363 2.52 18.57 4.70
CA SER A 363 2.05 19.93 4.45
C SER A 363 2.41 20.39 3.04
N ALA A 364 1.53 21.15 2.40
CA ALA A 364 1.79 21.79 1.13
C ALA A 364 2.99 22.77 1.21
N GLU A 365 3.33 23.29 2.39
CA GLU A 365 4.50 24.13 2.62
C GLU A 365 5.80 23.45 2.18
N VAL A 366 5.87 22.11 2.22
CA VAL A 366 7.06 21.34 1.79
C VAL A 366 7.37 21.54 0.31
N THR A 367 6.37 21.64 -0.55
CA THR A 367 6.59 21.89 -2.00
C THR A 367 6.99 23.34 -2.27
N VAL A 368 6.47 24.29 -1.49
CA VAL A 368 6.90 25.69 -1.52
C VAL A 368 8.36 25.77 -1.07
N PHE A 369 8.69 25.14 0.05
CA PHE A 369 10.05 25.07 0.57
C PHE A 369 11.04 24.46 -0.43
N GLN A 370 10.69 23.36 -1.10
CA GLN A 370 11.48 22.77 -2.17
C GLN A 370 11.79 23.78 -3.27
N SER A 371 10.80 24.57 -3.68
CA SER A 371 10.97 25.59 -4.71
C SER A 371 11.90 26.73 -4.25
N GLN A 372 11.87 27.08 -2.97
CA GLN A 372 12.76 28.05 -2.35
C GLN A 372 14.21 27.53 -2.32
N VAL A 373 14.40 26.28 -1.89
CA VAL A 373 15.71 25.62 -1.89
C VAL A 373 16.31 25.58 -3.29
N ALA A 374 15.52 25.22 -4.31
CA ALA A 374 15.99 25.20 -5.69
C ALA A 374 16.46 26.57 -6.18
N ARG A 375 15.75 27.66 -5.79
CA ARG A 375 16.18 29.05 -6.11
C ARG A 375 17.47 29.44 -5.41
N LEU A 376 17.62 29.09 -4.13
CA LEU A 376 18.85 29.33 -3.38
C LEU A 376 20.03 28.57 -3.97
N ALA A 377 19.85 27.30 -4.29
CA ALA A 377 20.87 26.49 -4.92
C ALA A 377 21.34 27.07 -6.27
N LYS A 378 20.39 27.56 -7.09
CA LYS A 378 20.70 28.22 -8.35
C LYS A 378 21.44 29.55 -8.16
N ALA A 379 21.09 30.35 -7.14
CA ALA A 379 21.69 31.66 -6.89
C ALA A 379 23.11 31.56 -6.31
N TYR A 380 23.38 30.58 -5.47
CA TYR A 380 24.62 30.48 -4.68
C TYR A 380 25.54 29.32 -5.06
N GLY A 381 25.07 28.41 -5.97
CA GLY A 381 25.88 27.32 -6.53
C GLY A 381 26.51 26.43 -5.46
N ASP A 382 27.78 26.10 -5.63
CA ASP A 382 28.51 25.16 -4.76
C ASP A 382 28.70 25.62 -3.30
N LYS A 383 28.42 26.90 -3.02
CA LYS A 383 28.46 27.45 -1.64
C LYS A 383 27.20 27.16 -0.84
N PHE A 384 26.15 26.70 -1.51
CA PHE A 384 24.86 26.41 -0.89
C PHE A 384 24.77 24.95 -0.46
N TYR A 385 24.41 24.72 0.79
CA TYR A 385 23.98 23.41 1.26
C TYR A 385 22.94 23.56 2.39
N VAL A 386 22.18 22.50 2.60
CA VAL A 386 21.11 22.43 3.59
C VAL A 386 21.48 21.49 4.71
N ALA A 387 21.33 21.92 5.95
CA ALA A 387 21.41 21.03 7.12
C ALA A 387 20.01 20.78 7.68
N VAL A 388 19.64 19.54 7.81
CA VAL A 388 18.39 19.11 8.44
C VAL A 388 18.71 18.34 9.70
N GLU A 389 18.48 18.98 10.85
CA GLU A 389 18.80 18.44 12.17
C GLU A 389 17.64 17.61 12.73
N GLY A 390 17.92 16.69 13.66
CA GLY A 390 16.92 15.81 14.27
C GLY A 390 16.60 14.57 13.47
N GLY A 391 15.64 13.77 13.96
CA GLY A 391 15.32 12.44 13.41
C GLY A 391 14.03 12.34 12.60
N HIS A 392 13.11 13.33 12.70
CA HIS A 392 11.77 13.25 12.13
C HIS A 392 11.63 14.04 10.83
N TYR A 393 12.61 13.98 9.95
CA TYR A 393 12.72 14.81 8.75
C TYR A 393 12.02 14.25 7.50
N TRP A 394 11.43 13.07 7.54
CA TRP A 394 10.68 12.55 6.40
C TRP A 394 9.42 13.38 6.14
N PRO A 395 9.13 13.76 4.86
CA PRO A 395 9.67 13.25 3.58
C PRO A 395 10.76 14.11 2.90
N LEU A 396 11.47 15.00 3.63
CA LEU A 396 12.43 15.93 3.05
C LEU A 396 13.51 15.28 2.14
N PRO A 397 14.03 14.06 2.38
CA PRO A 397 14.99 13.43 1.46
C PRO A 397 14.49 13.31 0.02
N TYR A 398 13.19 13.16 -0.18
CA TYR A 398 12.60 13.14 -1.51
C TYR A 398 12.54 14.57 -2.10
N TYR A 399 12.06 15.55 -1.34
CA TYR A 399 11.86 16.92 -1.83
C TYR A 399 13.16 17.69 -2.04
N LEU A 400 14.18 17.36 -1.27
CA LEU A 400 15.50 18.01 -1.36
C LEU A 400 16.49 17.22 -2.23
N ARG A 401 16.03 16.18 -2.94
CA ARG A 401 16.87 15.40 -3.84
C ARG A 401 17.51 16.28 -4.91
N GLY A 402 18.75 16.00 -5.26
CA GLY A 402 19.50 16.79 -6.24
C GLY A 402 20.15 18.05 -5.67
N HIS A 403 19.95 18.32 -4.37
CA HIS A 403 20.67 19.38 -3.65
C HIS A 403 21.65 18.81 -2.64
N PRO A 404 22.73 19.50 -2.30
CA PRO A 404 23.63 19.10 -1.23
C PRO A 404 22.93 19.27 0.12
N VAL A 405 22.54 18.14 0.76
CA VAL A 405 21.79 18.12 2.02
C VAL A 405 22.45 17.13 2.99
N GLY A 406 22.72 17.58 4.21
CA GLY A 406 23.05 16.72 5.34
C GLY A 406 21.85 16.51 6.24
N PHE A 407 21.63 15.25 6.65
CA PHE A 407 20.56 14.88 7.57
C PHE A 407 21.13 14.35 8.89
N GLY A 408 20.50 14.72 10.01
CA GLY A 408 20.93 14.35 11.34
C GLY A 408 21.95 15.35 11.93
N GLU A 409 22.64 14.93 12.99
CA GLU A 409 23.65 15.75 13.64
C GLU A 409 25.01 15.56 12.96
N PHE A 410 25.62 16.65 12.52
CA PHE A 410 26.96 16.65 11.92
C PHE A 410 27.67 18.00 12.16
N PRO A 411 29.02 18.02 12.26
CA PRO A 411 29.76 19.20 12.69
C PRO A 411 29.56 20.47 11.84
N GLN A 412 29.29 20.30 10.53
CA GLN A 412 29.11 21.39 9.59
C GLN A 412 27.71 22.01 9.64
N ALA A 413 26.72 21.36 10.29
CA ALA A 413 25.33 21.80 10.37
C ALA A 413 25.23 23.25 10.87
N ALA A 414 26.01 23.62 11.91
CA ALA A 414 25.99 24.95 12.52
C ALA A 414 26.40 26.09 11.58
N ARG A 415 27.07 25.80 10.47
CA ARG A 415 27.57 26.76 9.47
C ARG A 415 26.79 26.73 8.17
N ALA A 416 25.75 25.90 8.08
CA ALA A 416 24.98 25.76 6.84
C ALA A 416 24.23 27.05 6.50
N PRO A 417 24.25 27.49 5.23
CA PRO A 417 23.48 28.62 4.76
C PRO A 417 21.97 28.49 5.03
N LEU A 418 21.47 27.27 5.03
CA LEU A 418 20.09 26.93 5.35
C LEU A 418 20.06 25.77 6.34
N ARG A 419 19.44 25.99 7.50
CA ARG A 419 19.31 24.98 8.57
C ARG A 419 17.84 24.75 8.89
N LEU A 420 17.48 23.51 9.07
CA LEU A 420 16.19 23.09 9.61
C LEU A 420 16.44 22.49 10.99
N VAL A 421 15.84 23.08 12.00
CA VAL A 421 15.97 22.65 13.40
C VAL A 421 14.57 22.28 13.92
N PRO A 422 14.37 21.11 14.56
CA PRO A 422 13.06 20.75 15.09
C PRO A 422 12.51 21.84 16.01
N ALA A 423 11.27 22.25 15.80
CA ALA A 423 10.59 23.21 16.65
C ALA A 423 9.99 22.49 17.86
N MET A 424 10.85 22.10 18.82
CA MET A 424 10.44 21.42 20.06
C MET A 424 9.63 22.34 20.97
N ASP A 425 9.94 23.66 20.93
CA ASP A 425 9.28 24.68 21.71
C ASP A 425 8.52 25.66 20.80
N ALA A 426 7.47 26.28 21.34
CA ALA A 426 6.65 27.24 20.60
C ALA A 426 7.37 28.59 20.34
N SER A 427 8.49 28.87 21.04
CA SER A 427 9.23 30.13 20.90
C SER A 427 10.22 30.09 19.75
N GLU A 428 10.18 31.10 18.92
CA GLU A 428 11.13 31.30 17.82
C GLU A 428 12.56 31.49 18.36
N PRO A 429 13.54 30.68 17.89
CA PRO A 429 14.91 30.79 18.36
C PRO A 429 15.57 32.07 17.82
N VAL A 430 16.28 32.80 18.66
CA VAL A 430 17.13 33.92 18.21
C VAL A 430 18.53 33.37 17.92
N VAL A 431 18.87 33.26 16.63
CA VAL A 431 20.18 32.75 16.20
C VAL A 431 20.97 33.87 15.50
N PRO A 432 22.08 34.33 16.08
CA PRO A 432 22.87 35.39 15.45
C PRO A 432 23.31 35.04 14.02
N GLY A 433 23.12 35.94 13.10
CA GLY A 433 23.49 35.73 11.70
C GLY A 433 22.47 35.00 10.84
N TYR A 434 21.30 34.66 11.39
CA TYR A 434 20.22 34.02 10.68
C TYR A 434 18.92 34.86 10.75
N VAL A 435 18.10 34.72 9.71
CA VAL A 435 16.68 35.05 9.73
C VAL A 435 15.92 33.76 9.95
N VAL A 436 14.91 33.82 10.81
CA VAL A 436 14.15 32.62 11.20
C VAL A 436 12.75 32.66 10.59
N THR A 437 12.27 31.54 10.12
CA THR A 437 10.89 31.29 9.74
C THR A 437 10.50 29.88 10.12
N SER A 438 9.28 29.44 9.88
CA SER A 438 8.83 28.11 10.20
C SER A 438 8.42 27.31 8.97
N LEU A 439 8.56 25.99 9.04
CA LEU A 439 8.07 25.02 8.07
C LEU A 439 7.23 23.98 8.81
N THR A 440 5.98 23.86 8.44
CA THR A 440 5.15 22.74 8.87
C THR A 440 5.43 21.56 7.96
N LEU A 441 5.99 20.49 8.51
CA LEU A 441 6.33 19.30 7.74
C LEU A 441 5.12 18.38 7.55
N ARG A 442 4.31 18.23 8.61
CA ARG A 442 3.08 17.44 8.62
C ARG A 442 1.95 18.22 9.27
N GLU A 443 0.78 18.15 8.71
CA GLU A 443 -0.41 18.77 9.29
C GLU A 443 -0.70 18.17 10.67
N GLY A 444 -0.77 19.03 11.70
CA GLY A 444 -0.99 18.61 13.10
C GLY A 444 0.20 17.93 13.78
N GLY A 445 1.40 18.00 13.20
CA GLY A 445 2.59 17.32 13.71
C GLY A 445 3.88 18.12 13.61
N ASP A 446 4.90 17.53 13.02
CA ASP A 446 6.27 18.01 13.05
C ASP A 446 6.42 19.38 12.39
N ARG A 447 6.97 20.33 13.15
CA ARG A 447 7.37 21.66 12.68
C ARG A 447 8.87 21.82 12.80
N TYR A 448 9.42 22.62 11.90
CA TYR A 448 10.82 23.00 11.89
C TYR A 448 10.97 24.51 11.90
N TRP A 449 11.95 25.01 12.64
CA TRP A 449 12.47 26.32 12.42
C TRP A 449 13.43 26.28 11.24
N VAL A 450 13.22 27.16 10.29
CA VAL A 450 14.04 27.34 9.10
C VAL A 450 14.93 28.56 9.32
N LEU A 451 16.21 28.33 9.50
CA LEU A 451 17.22 29.35 9.72
C LEU A 451 17.92 29.62 8.39
N VAL A 452 17.75 30.82 7.87
CA VAL A 452 18.36 31.30 6.62
C VAL A 452 19.49 32.27 6.97
N ALA A 453 20.72 31.97 6.59
CA ALA A 453 21.85 32.85 6.88
C ALA A 453 21.66 34.23 6.23
N LYS A 454 22.04 35.31 6.93
CA LYS A 454 21.98 36.66 6.40
C LYS A 454 22.79 36.75 5.10
N GLY A 455 22.20 37.34 4.08
CA GLY A 455 22.71 37.34 2.71
C GLY A 455 22.02 36.36 1.76
N TYR A 456 21.25 35.38 2.30
CA TYR A 456 20.42 34.43 1.52
C TYR A 456 18.93 34.75 1.63
N GLU A 457 18.53 35.63 2.56
CA GLU A 457 17.13 35.95 2.87
C GLU A 457 16.36 36.58 1.69
N SER A 458 17.02 37.39 0.85
CA SER A 458 16.35 38.06 -0.27
C SER A 458 15.75 37.08 -1.31
N VAL A 459 16.32 35.88 -1.43
CA VAL A 459 15.83 34.85 -2.33
C VAL A 459 14.74 33.98 -1.66
N PHE A 460 14.77 33.91 -0.32
CA PHE A 460 13.87 33.07 0.46
C PHE A 460 12.52 33.73 0.80
N VAL A 461 12.57 35.04 1.15
CA VAL A 461 11.41 35.77 1.71
C VAL A 461 10.37 36.22 0.68
N ASN A 462 10.65 36.18 -0.63
CA ASN A 462 9.75 36.65 -1.69
C ASN A 462 8.57 35.72 -2.04
N VAL A 463 8.09 34.93 -1.09
CA VAL A 463 6.85 34.13 -1.27
C VAL A 463 5.95 34.36 -0.06
N LYS A 464 5.18 35.42 -0.11
CA LYS A 464 3.94 35.58 0.64
C LYS A 464 2.76 35.18 -0.24
#